data_812b3b7ec5bdd357162f1f8c539a0028
#
_entry.id   812b3b7ec5bdd357162f1f8c539a0028
#
_cell.length_a   1.000
_cell.length_b   1.000
_cell.length_c   1.000
_cell.angle_alpha   90.00
_cell.angle_beta   90.00
_cell.angle_gamma   90.00
#
_symmetry.space_group_name_H-M   'P 1'
#
loop_
_entity.id
_entity.type
_entity.pdbx_description
1 polymer ?
#
loop_
_entity_poly.entity_id
_entity_poly.type
_entity_poly.pdbx_seq_one_letter_code
_entity_poly.pdbx_strand_id
1 'polypeptide(L)'
;MALPTCNEDMNIISKLDDEPNDVGGLSAAALKAKFDLAGNLLKKALNDLVAALGNNAAAKNIGFTPTTAVNKTNVQDAIEDVQSQIAGVSQSGIADA
;
A
#
# COMPACT_ATOMS: atom_id res chain seq x y z
N MET A 1 -10.46 -1.11 -2.73
CA MET A 1 -9.62 -1.14 -1.54
C MET A 1 -8.35 -0.35 -1.79
N ALA A 2 -8.05 0.62 -0.95
CA ALA A 2 -6.81 1.36 -1.07
C ALA A 2 -5.64 0.54 -0.52
N LEU A 3 -4.44 0.83 -1.00
CA LEU A 3 -3.25 0.22 -0.44
C LEU A 3 -3.04 0.77 0.98
N PRO A 4 -2.65 -0.09 1.92
CA PRO A 4 -2.42 0.36 3.28
C PRO A 4 -1.18 1.24 3.36
N THR A 5 -1.18 2.16 4.31
CA THR A 5 -0.03 2.98 4.63
C THR A 5 0.31 2.80 6.10
N CYS A 6 1.53 3.15 6.48
CA CYS A 6 1.92 3.14 7.88
C CYS A 6 1.54 4.48 8.50
N ASN A 7 0.44 4.50 9.24
CA ASN A 7 -0.06 5.71 9.91
C ASN A 7 0.39 5.79 11.37
N GLU A 8 1.19 4.83 11.81
CA GLU A 8 1.67 4.80 13.18
C GLU A 8 2.70 5.90 13.43
N ASP A 9 2.67 6.47 14.62
CA ASP A 9 3.67 7.42 15.04
C ASP A 9 4.95 6.64 15.38
N MET A 10 5.97 6.76 14.55
CA MET A 10 7.23 6.04 14.71
C MET A 10 8.24 6.79 15.57
N ASN A 11 7.88 7.95 16.09
CA ASN A 11 8.76 8.76 16.96
C ASN A 11 8.68 8.30 18.41
N ILE A 12 8.82 6.99 18.61
CA ILE A 12 8.63 6.37 19.92
C ILE A 12 9.78 6.71 20.85
N ILE A 13 10.99 6.57 20.34
CA ILE A 13 12.19 6.81 21.14
C ILE A 13 12.38 8.31 21.42
N SER A 14 12.08 9.15 20.42
CA SER A 14 12.26 10.59 20.59
C SER A 14 11.30 11.20 21.63
N LYS A 15 10.24 10.47 21.97
CA LYS A 15 9.29 10.90 22.99
C LYS A 15 9.67 10.45 24.40
N LEU A 16 10.71 9.64 24.52
CA LEU A 16 11.21 9.24 25.81
C LEU A 16 12.00 10.39 26.45
N ASP A 17 12.06 10.37 27.78
CA ASP A 17 12.87 11.29 28.54
C ASP A 17 14.34 11.11 28.18
N ASP A 18 15.13 12.17 28.27
CA ASP A 18 16.58 12.08 28.06
C ASP A 18 17.24 11.21 29.11
N GLU A 19 16.59 11.04 30.27
CA GLU A 19 17.05 10.20 31.37
C GLU A 19 16.02 9.13 31.68
N PRO A 20 15.82 8.15 30.76
CA PRO A 20 14.70 7.22 30.88
C PRO A 20 14.73 6.31 32.10
N ASN A 21 15.87 6.18 32.78
CA ASN A 21 16.00 5.35 33.96
C ASN A 21 16.03 6.16 35.27
N ASP A 22 15.73 7.44 35.19
CA ASP A 22 15.64 8.30 36.35
C ASP A 22 14.34 8.11 37.08
N VAL A 23 14.16 8.82 38.19
CA VAL A 23 12.92 8.76 38.99
C VAL A 23 11.72 9.06 38.08
N GLY A 24 10.79 8.11 38.05
CA GLY A 24 9.64 8.22 37.15
C GLY A 24 9.87 7.73 35.73
N GLY A 25 11.08 7.29 35.42
CA GLY A 25 11.40 6.75 34.11
C GLY A 25 10.89 5.35 33.88
N LEU A 26 11.18 4.79 32.71
CA LEU A 26 10.71 3.48 32.34
C LEU A 26 11.53 2.38 33.00
N SER A 27 10.90 1.25 33.32
CA SER A 27 11.60 0.05 33.71
C SER A 27 12.41 -0.47 32.51
N ALA A 28 13.40 -1.36 32.79
CA ALA A 28 14.17 -1.98 31.72
C ALA A 28 13.28 -2.74 30.74
N ALA A 29 12.28 -3.46 31.25
CA ALA A 29 11.36 -4.19 30.40
C ALA A 29 10.52 -3.26 29.51
N ALA A 30 10.01 -2.16 30.09
CA ALA A 30 9.25 -1.18 29.32
C ALA A 30 10.10 -0.48 28.27
N LEU A 31 11.36 -0.19 28.58
CA LEU A 31 12.28 0.44 27.63
C LEU A 31 12.56 -0.50 26.46
N LYS A 32 12.84 -1.77 26.73
CA LYS A 32 13.04 -2.78 25.69
C LYS A 32 11.82 -2.87 24.76
N ALA A 33 10.62 -2.85 25.35
CA ALA A 33 9.39 -2.90 24.58
C ALA A 33 9.26 -1.69 23.65
N LYS A 34 9.68 -0.51 24.12
CA LYS A 34 9.68 0.69 23.27
C LYS A 34 10.63 0.58 22.09
N PHE A 35 11.80 0.01 22.30
CA PHE A 35 12.75 -0.22 21.20
C PHE A 35 12.20 -1.19 20.16
N ASP A 36 11.51 -2.24 20.61
CA ASP A 36 10.97 -3.25 19.70
C ASP A 36 9.71 -2.76 18.98
N LEU A 37 8.97 -1.84 19.61
CA LEU A 37 7.66 -1.42 19.09
C LEU A 37 7.77 -0.81 17.69
N ALA A 38 8.75 0.04 17.44
CA ALA A 38 8.90 0.69 16.14
C ALA A 38 9.13 -0.34 15.02
N GLY A 39 10.03 -1.30 15.28
CA GLY A 39 10.29 -2.36 14.31
C GLY A 39 9.07 -3.24 14.07
N ASN A 40 8.34 -3.56 15.12
CA ASN A 40 7.13 -4.39 15.01
C ASN A 40 6.02 -3.67 14.25
N LEU A 41 5.86 -2.37 14.43
CA LEU A 41 4.89 -1.59 13.69
C LEU A 41 5.24 -1.53 12.20
N LEU A 42 6.51 -1.35 11.90
CA LEU A 42 6.99 -1.34 10.51
C LEU A 42 6.79 -2.71 9.86
N LYS A 43 7.12 -3.78 10.56
CA LYS A 43 6.92 -5.14 10.06
C LYS A 43 5.46 -5.39 9.74
N LYS A 44 4.56 -4.97 10.63
CA LYS A 44 3.12 -5.12 10.40
C LYS A 44 2.70 -4.34 9.16
N ALA A 45 3.16 -3.11 9.01
CA ALA A 45 2.81 -2.27 7.86
C ALA A 45 3.28 -2.91 6.55
N LEU A 46 4.49 -3.47 6.54
CA LEU A 46 5.02 -4.16 5.36
C LEU A 46 4.19 -5.39 5.03
N ASN A 47 3.87 -6.20 6.03
CA ASN A 47 3.07 -7.42 5.82
C ASN A 47 1.66 -7.08 5.33
N ASP A 48 1.07 -6.01 5.85
CA ASP A 48 -0.24 -5.54 5.41
C ASP A 48 -0.19 -5.11 3.93
N LEU A 49 0.88 -4.43 3.54
CA LEU A 49 1.06 -4.01 2.14
C LEU A 49 1.24 -5.22 1.22
N VAL A 50 2.05 -6.18 1.62
CA VAL A 50 2.27 -7.40 0.83
C VAL A 50 0.94 -8.15 0.64
N ALA A 51 0.15 -8.28 1.70
CA ALA A 51 -1.15 -8.93 1.62
C ALA A 51 -2.11 -8.17 0.70
N ALA A 52 -2.09 -6.83 0.77
CA ALA A 52 -2.94 -6.01 -0.08
C ALA A 52 -2.56 -6.12 -1.55
N LEU A 53 -1.27 -6.21 -1.87
CA LEU A 53 -0.81 -6.36 -3.25
C LEU A 53 -1.21 -7.71 -3.85
N GLY A 54 -1.37 -8.73 -3.02
CA GLY A 54 -1.85 -10.03 -3.46
C GLY A 54 -3.37 -10.13 -3.60
N ASN A 55 -4.09 -9.09 -3.20
CA ASN A 55 -5.55 -9.06 -3.31
C ASN A 55 -5.95 -8.80 -4.76
N ASN A 56 -7.05 -9.45 -5.22
CA ASN A 56 -7.49 -9.26 -6.61
C ASN A 56 -8.04 -7.86 -6.90
N ALA A 57 -8.24 -7.03 -5.89
CA ALA A 57 -8.60 -5.62 -6.07
C ALA A 57 -7.38 -4.70 -6.13
N ALA A 58 -6.16 -5.23 -5.96
CA ALA A 58 -4.95 -4.42 -5.86
C ALA A 58 -4.69 -3.60 -7.12
N ALA A 59 -4.98 -4.14 -8.30
CA ALA A 59 -4.70 -3.45 -9.56
C ALA A 59 -5.48 -2.13 -9.71
N LYS A 60 -6.57 -1.95 -8.97
CA LYS A 60 -7.29 -0.66 -8.94
C LYS A 60 -6.51 0.42 -8.17
N ASN A 61 -5.54 0.01 -7.38
CA ASN A 61 -4.73 0.92 -6.56
C ASN A 61 -3.33 1.12 -7.12
N ILE A 62 -3.05 0.56 -8.31
CA ILE A 62 -1.77 0.74 -8.99
C ILE A 62 -1.98 1.79 -10.08
N GLY A 63 -1.19 2.87 -10.03
CA GLY A 63 -1.34 3.99 -10.93
C GLY A 63 -1.01 3.65 -12.37
N PHE A 64 -1.76 4.23 -13.28
CA PHE A 64 -1.52 4.15 -14.72
C PHE A 64 -1.55 5.58 -15.27
N THR A 65 -0.59 5.94 -16.08
CA THR A 65 -0.57 7.25 -16.73
C THR A 65 -1.52 7.21 -17.93
N PRO A 66 -2.60 8.02 -17.93
CA PRO A 66 -3.54 7.99 -19.03
C PRO A 66 -2.90 8.29 -20.38
N THR A 67 -3.37 7.60 -21.41
CA THR A 67 -2.97 7.87 -22.79
C THR A 67 -4.23 8.27 -23.57
N THR A 68 -4.04 8.74 -24.81
CA THR A 68 -5.18 9.09 -25.67
C THR A 68 -6.04 7.85 -25.93
N ALA A 69 -5.44 6.71 -26.16
CA ALA A 69 -6.16 5.47 -26.47
C ALA A 69 -6.71 4.79 -25.21
N VAL A 70 -6.05 4.95 -24.05
CA VAL A 70 -6.43 4.34 -22.79
C VAL A 70 -6.43 5.43 -21.72
N ASN A 71 -7.55 6.16 -21.62
CA ASN A 71 -7.66 7.29 -20.70
C ASN A 71 -8.19 6.83 -19.36
N LYS A 72 -7.37 6.08 -18.64
CA LYS A 72 -7.68 5.55 -17.30
C LYS A 72 -6.53 5.88 -16.36
N THR A 73 -6.80 5.84 -15.07
CA THR A 73 -5.83 6.26 -14.04
C THR A 73 -5.30 5.11 -13.20
N ASN A 74 -5.81 3.91 -13.36
CA ASN A 74 -5.30 2.74 -12.65
C ASN A 74 -5.20 1.56 -13.61
N VAL A 75 -4.37 0.59 -13.20
CA VAL A 75 -4.04 -0.56 -14.06
C VAL A 75 -5.26 -1.43 -14.34
N GLN A 76 -6.11 -1.67 -13.34
CA GLN A 76 -7.31 -2.50 -13.53
C GLN A 76 -8.21 -1.92 -14.62
N ASP A 77 -8.53 -0.63 -14.52
CA ASP A 77 -9.42 0.04 -15.47
C ASP A 77 -8.75 0.14 -16.84
N ALA A 78 -7.44 0.33 -16.89
CA ALA A 78 -6.71 0.37 -18.16
C ALA A 78 -6.79 -0.97 -18.90
N ILE A 79 -6.63 -2.08 -18.17
CA ILE A 79 -6.73 -3.40 -18.77
C ILE A 79 -8.14 -3.68 -19.25
N GLU A 80 -9.16 -3.32 -18.48
CA GLU A 80 -10.56 -3.50 -18.88
C GLU A 80 -10.90 -2.66 -20.09
N ASP A 81 -10.33 -1.46 -20.18
CA ASP A 81 -10.53 -0.60 -21.35
C ASP A 81 -9.91 -1.22 -22.60
N VAL A 82 -8.68 -1.72 -22.49
CA VAL A 82 -8.02 -2.41 -23.59
C VAL A 82 -8.83 -3.65 -24.01
N GLN A 83 -9.33 -4.40 -23.04
CA GLN A 83 -10.16 -5.58 -23.32
C GLN A 83 -11.43 -5.18 -24.09
N SER A 84 -12.07 -4.09 -23.70
CA SER A 84 -13.26 -3.60 -24.41
C SER A 84 -12.93 -3.16 -25.82
N GLN A 85 -11.79 -2.51 -26.03
CA GLN A 85 -11.37 -2.09 -27.37
C GLN A 85 -11.07 -3.29 -28.26
N ILE A 86 -10.44 -4.32 -27.70
CA ILE A 86 -10.15 -5.55 -28.44
C ILE A 86 -11.46 -6.26 -28.82
N ALA A 87 -12.41 -6.34 -27.93
CA ALA A 87 -13.71 -6.95 -28.20
C ALA A 87 -14.44 -6.22 -29.32
N GLY A 88 -14.38 -4.89 -29.33
CA GLY A 88 -14.95 -4.08 -30.39
C GLY A 88 -14.29 -4.31 -31.74
N VAL A 89 -12.96 -4.38 -31.74
CA VAL A 89 -12.22 -4.66 -32.97
C VAL A 89 -12.53 -6.07 -33.50
N SER A 90 -12.61 -7.06 -32.60
CA SER A 90 -12.93 -8.43 -33.00
C SER A 90 -14.28 -8.52 -33.69
N GLN A 91 -15.30 -7.85 -33.15
CA GLN A 91 -16.64 -7.83 -33.73
C GLN A 91 -16.66 -7.09 -35.07
N SER A 92 -16.09 -5.90 -35.12
CA SER A 92 -16.07 -5.10 -36.34
C SER A 92 -15.20 -5.71 -37.43
N GLY A 93 -14.00 -6.15 -37.05
CA GLY A 93 -13.04 -6.72 -38.00
C GLY A 93 -13.53 -8.00 -38.65
N ILE A 94 -14.13 -8.87 -37.86
CA ILE A 94 -14.66 -10.13 -38.38
C ILE A 94 -15.90 -9.88 -39.25
N ALA A 95 -16.76 -8.97 -38.85
CA ALA A 95 -17.98 -8.66 -39.63
C ALA A 95 -17.64 -8.07 -40.99
N ASP A 96 -16.54 -7.33 -41.08
CA ASP A 96 -16.11 -6.70 -42.33
C ASP A 96 -15.26 -7.59 -43.21
N ALA A 97 -14.88 -8.74 -42.71
CA ALA A 97 -13.96 -9.65 -43.40
C ALA A 97 -14.62 -10.41 -44.59
#